data_ccd042a8cf06c3667f71594eb3f80c0d
#
_entry.id   ccd042a8cf06c3667f71594eb3f80c0d
#
_cell.length_a   1.000
_cell.length_b   1.000
_cell.length_c   1.000
_cell.angle_alpha   90.00
_cell.angle_beta   90.00
_cell.angle_gamma   90.00
#
_symmetry.space_group_name_H-M   'P 1'
#
loop_
_entity.id
_entity.type
_entity.pdbx_description
1 polymer ?
#
loop_
_entity_poly.entity_id
_entity_poly.type
_entity_poly.pdbx_seq_one_letter_code
_entity_poly.pdbx_strand_id
1 'polypeptide(L)'
;MDLRPGALDDKIRQASIDRIKQVFEIVPYFHPLKVVCHPSFDDRYYTSGDDVWMENSVQSWTQIAKLAGDVGTILALENVYEKEPSVLRRLFELLPLDNICFCFDTGHFNVFSFAPLNVWIDEMGKYIGHLHIHDNNGRFDEHLPVGCGTFPFTRFFEILREIKAKPTLTLEAHSQNDLFQTINNIKDMALLDFLE
;
A
#
# COMPACT_ATOMS: atom_id res chain seq x y z
N MET A 1 4.86 -4.69 -12.70
CA MET A 1 3.46 -4.25 -12.98
C MET A 1 3.47 -3.15 -14.03
N ASP A 2 2.54 -3.19 -14.99
CA ASP A 2 2.64 -2.37 -16.21
C ASP A 2 1.76 -1.11 -16.17
N LEU A 3 0.87 -0.99 -15.16
CA LEU A 3 -0.01 0.16 -15.04
C LEU A 3 0.71 1.33 -14.37
N ARG A 4 0.67 2.50 -15.03
CA ARG A 4 1.37 3.72 -14.58
C ARG A 4 0.44 4.93 -14.64
N PRO A 5 -0.45 5.13 -13.67
CA PRO A 5 -1.40 6.25 -13.66
C PRO A 5 -0.73 7.63 -13.56
N GLY A 6 0.49 7.72 -13.08
CA GLY A 6 1.31 8.94 -13.07
C GLY A 6 2.22 9.11 -14.29
N ALA A 7 2.12 8.25 -15.33
CA ALA A 7 3.03 8.30 -16.48
C ALA A 7 3.05 9.67 -17.16
N LEU A 8 4.25 10.06 -17.64
CA LEU A 8 4.45 11.30 -18.40
C LEU A 8 3.79 11.21 -19.78
N ASP A 9 3.82 10.02 -20.39
CA ASP A 9 3.13 9.76 -21.66
C ASP A 9 1.63 9.61 -21.44
N ASP A 10 0.83 10.44 -22.12
CA ASP A 10 -0.63 10.48 -22.00
C ASP A 10 -1.31 9.17 -22.37
N LYS A 11 -0.78 8.45 -23.38
CA LYS A 11 -1.38 7.18 -23.84
C LYS A 11 -1.16 6.07 -22.81
N ILE A 12 0.05 6.00 -22.23
CA ILE A 12 0.35 5.03 -21.15
C ILE A 12 -0.52 5.34 -19.93
N ARG A 13 -0.61 6.62 -19.55
CA ARG A 13 -1.43 7.08 -18.44
C ARG A 13 -2.90 6.72 -18.62
N GLN A 14 -3.47 7.08 -19.79
CA GLN A 14 -4.87 6.82 -20.09
C GLN A 14 -5.18 5.31 -20.14
N ALA A 15 -4.33 4.51 -20.79
CA ALA A 15 -4.49 3.06 -20.82
C ALA A 15 -4.45 2.43 -19.41
N SER A 16 -3.60 2.98 -18.52
CA SER A 16 -3.52 2.55 -17.12
C SER A 16 -4.81 2.88 -16.35
N ILE A 17 -5.30 4.11 -16.49
CA ILE A 17 -6.55 4.55 -15.88
C ILE A 17 -7.73 3.69 -16.37
N ASP A 18 -7.84 3.47 -17.67
CA ASP A 18 -8.93 2.67 -18.25
C ASP A 18 -8.89 1.22 -17.76
N ARG A 19 -7.70 0.64 -17.60
CA ARG A 19 -7.56 -0.70 -17.05
C ARG A 19 -7.96 -0.77 -15.57
N ILE A 20 -7.56 0.22 -14.77
CA ILE A 20 -7.96 0.30 -13.36
C ILE A 20 -9.48 0.47 -13.24
N LYS A 21 -10.11 1.31 -14.07
CA LYS A 21 -11.57 1.49 -14.09
C LYS A 21 -12.32 0.17 -14.31
N GLN A 22 -11.82 -0.72 -15.18
CA GLN A 22 -12.42 -2.04 -15.41
C GLN A 22 -12.45 -2.91 -14.13
N VAL A 23 -11.49 -2.74 -13.21
CA VAL A 23 -11.54 -3.41 -11.91
C VAL A 23 -12.73 -2.90 -11.09
N PHE A 24 -13.00 -1.60 -11.12
CA PHE A 24 -14.12 -1.02 -10.39
C PHE A 24 -15.49 -1.42 -10.95
N GLU A 25 -15.59 -1.83 -12.23
CA GLU A 25 -16.83 -2.39 -12.81
C GLU A 25 -17.26 -3.71 -12.15
N ILE A 26 -16.30 -4.48 -11.59
CA ILE A 26 -16.60 -5.75 -10.92
C ILE A 26 -16.75 -5.60 -9.39
N VAL A 27 -16.37 -4.48 -8.80
CA VAL A 27 -16.50 -4.21 -7.35
C VAL A 27 -17.92 -4.48 -6.82
N PRO A 28 -19.02 -4.09 -7.51
CA PRO A 28 -20.38 -4.35 -7.02
C PRO A 28 -20.75 -5.83 -6.88
N TYR A 29 -20.01 -6.75 -7.49
CA TYR A 29 -20.25 -8.19 -7.37
C TYR A 29 -19.51 -8.82 -6.18
N PHE A 30 -18.41 -8.23 -5.74
CA PHE A 30 -17.55 -8.76 -4.67
C PHE A 30 -17.67 -7.98 -3.37
N HIS A 31 -18.15 -6.74 -3.41
CA HIS A 31 -18.26 -5.83 -2.28
C HIS A 31 -16.97 -5.75 -1.43
N PRO A 32 -15.80 -5.54 -2.03
CA PRO A 32 -14.55 -5.44 -1.27
C PRO A 32 -14.57 -4.19 -0.39
N LEU A 33 -14.02 -4.30 0.80
CA LEU A 33 -13.83 -3.15 1.69
C LEU A 33 -12.85 -2.14 1.07
N LYS A 34 -11.83 -2.65 0.37
CA LYS A 34 -10.78 -1.86 -0.26
C LYS A 34 -10.32 -2.48 -1.58
N VAL A 35 -9.89 -1.61 -2.49
CA VAL A 35 -9.18 -2.00 -3.72
C VAL A 35 -7.78 -1.43 -3.63
N VAL A 36 -6.77 -2.31 -3.62
CA VAL A 36 -5.37 -1.90 -3.52
C VAL A 36 -4.80 -1.64 -4.91
N CYS A 37 -4.07 -0.53 -5.03
CA CYS A 37 -3.37 -0.13 -6.24
C CYS A 37 -1.98 0.40 -5.89
N HIS A 38 -1.03 0.21 -6.81
CA HIS A 38 0.30 0.78 -6.68
C HIS A 38 0.34 2.20 -7.27
N PRO A 39 0.90 3.20 -6.58
CA PRO A 39 1.14 4.54 -7.14
C PRO A 39 2.06 4.50 -8.34
N SER A 40 2.93 3.48 -8.41
CA SER A 40 3.88 3.24 -9.51
C SER A 40 4.91 4.36 -9.66
N PHE A 41 5.34 4.95 -8.55
CA PHE A 41 6.53 5.79 -8.52
C PHE A 41 7.78 4.91 -8.53
N ASP A 42 8.76 5.31 -9.33
CA ASP A 42 10.08 4.69 -9.35
C ASP A 42 11.10 5.77 -9.69
N ASP A 43 11.97 6.11 -8.77
CA ASP A 43 12.97 7.16 -8.91
C ASP A 43 13.96 6.92 -10.08
N ARG A 44 14.09 5.68 -10.53
CA ARG A 44 14.89 5.34 -11.71
C ARG A 44 14.26 5.82 -13.02
N TYR A 45 12.94 6.00 -13.05
CA TYR A 45 12.20 6.48 -14.22
C TYR A 45 11.89 7.97 -14.17
N TYR A 46 11.72 8.55 -12.97
CA TYR A 46 11.21 9.91 -12.80
C TYR A 46 12.24 10.88 -12.23
N THR A 47 13.54 10.63 -12.42
CA THR A 47 14.67 11.43 -11.89
C THR A 47 14.62 12.92 -12.20
N SER A 48 13.92 13.34 -13.26
CA SER A 48 13.75 14.75 -13.65
C SER A 48 12.29 15.10 -14.01
N GLY A 49 11.37 14.21 -13.74
CA GLY A 49 9.95 14.36 -14.08
C GLY A 49 9.01 14.09 -12.91
N ASP A 50 9.54 14.16 -11.69
CA ASP A 50 8.80 13.89 -10.46
C ASP A 50 7.63 14.86 -10.24
N ASP A 51 7.78 16.15 -10.54
CA ASP A 51 6.68 17.12 -10.48
C ASP A 51 5.57 16.80 -11.49
N VAL A 52 5.93 16.46 -12.74
CA VAL A 52 4.95 16.07 -13.76
C VAL A 52 4.29 14.74 -13.40
N TRP A 53 5.06 13.78 -12.86
CA TRP A 53 4.50 12.54 -12.34
C TRP A 53 3.52 12.82 -11.21
N MET A 54 3.85 13.73 -10.30
CA MET A 54 3.00 14.12 -9.17
C MET A 54 1.68 14.72 -9.65
N GLU A 55 1.72 15.71 -10.56
CA GLU A 55 0.53 16.34 -11.12
C GLU A 55 -0.38 15.30 -11.80
N ASN A 56 0.19 14.45 -12.64
CA ASN A 56 -0.52 13.37 -13.33
C ASN A 56 -1.11 12.36 -12.34
N SER A 57 -0.36 11.99 -11.31
CA SER A 57 -0.80 11.05 -10.27
C SER A 57 -1.97 11.61 -9.46
N VAL A 58 -1.87 12.86 -9.01
CA VAL A 58 -2.98 13.52 -8.30
C VAL A 58 -4.25 13.53 -9.14
N GLN A 59 -4.15 13.91 -10.41
CA GLN A 59 -5.29 13.94 -11.31
C GLN A 59 -5.90 12.54 -11.50
N SER A 60 -5.09 11.54 -11.76
CA SER A 60 -5.51 10.16 -12.01
C SER A 60 -6.13 9.53 -10.77
N TRP A 61 -5.46 9.63 -9.62
CA TRP A 61 -5.93 9.02 -8.38
C TRP A 61 -7.15 9.72 -7.81
N THR A 62 -7.31 11.03 -7.99
CA THR A 62 -8.56 11.75 -7.65
C THR A 62 -9.74 11.20 -8.44
N GLN A 63 -9.57 10.95 -9.74
CA GLN A 63 -10.63 10.36 -10.57
C GLN A 63 -10.98 8.94 -10.12
N ILE A 64 -9.95 8.11 -9.82
CA ILE A 64 -10.14 6.71 -9.41
C ILE A 64 -10.77 6.65 -8.00
N ALA A 65 -10.35 7.52 -7.07
CA ALA A 65 -10.93 7.59 -5.73
C ALA A 65 -12.42 7.97 -5.76
N LYS A 66 -12.80 8.91 -6.64
CA LYS A 66 -14.21 9.23 -6.84
C LYS A 66 -14.99 8.00 -7.30
N LEU A 67 -14.45 7.26 -8.27
CA LEU A 67 -15.09 6.03 -8.75
C LEU A 67 -15.18 4.97 -7.64
N ALA A 68 -14.16 4.82 -6.80
CA ALA A 68 -14.20 3.93 -5.64
C ALA A 68 -15.36 4.30 -4.70
N GLY A 69 -15.53 5.58 -4.38
CA GLY A 69 -16.64 6.07 -3.57
C GLY A 69 -18.00 5.82 -4.22
N ASP A 70 -18.12 6.04 -5.54
CA ASP A 70 -19.37 5.83 -6.29
C ASP A 70 -19.83 4.35 -6.25
N VAL A 71 -18.90 3.39 -6.10
CA VAL A 71 -19.21 1.94 -6.00
C VAL A 71 -19.14 1.40 -4.55
N GLY A 72 -18.93 2.27 -3.56
CA GLY A 72 -18.98 1.92 -2.14
C GLY A 72 -17.74 1.19 -1.61
N THR A 73 -16.55 1.46 -2.16
CA THR A 73 -15.27 0.92 -1.69
C THR A 73 -14.26 2.04 -1.44
N ILE A 74 -13.11 1.71 -0.83
CA ILE A 74 -12.01 2.62 -0.57
C ILE A 74 -10.82 2.22 -1.46
N LEU A 75 -10.21 3.20 -2.11
CA LEU A 75 -8.94 3.04 -2.80
C LEU A 75 -7.80 3.02 -1.79
N ALA A 76 -6.99 1.97 -1.76
CA ALA A 76 -5.78 1.90 -0.94
C ALA A 76 -4.55 1.99 -1.85
N LEU A 77 -3.69 2.98 -1.62
CA LEU A 77 -2.44 3.13 -2.36
C LEU A 77 -1.29 2.54 -1.54
N GLU A 78 -0.54 1.65 -2.15
CA GLU A 78 0.44 0.79 -1.51
C GLU A 78 1.89 1.22 -1.80
N ASN A 79 2.76 1.21 -0.78
CA ASN A 79 4.20 1.37 -1.00
C ASN A 79 4.79 0.13 -1.70
N VAL A 80 5.64 0.37 -2.69
CA VAL A 80 6.33 -0.72 -3.42
C VAL A 80 7.83 -0.46 -3.48
N TYR A 81 8.28 0.46 -4.34
CA TYR A 81 9.71 0.71 -4.60
C TYR A 81 10.24 1.98 -3.93
N GLU A 82 9.40 2.66 -3.17
CA GLU A 82 9.76 3.91 -2.54
C GLU A 82 10.81 3.69 -1.44
N LYS A 83 11.95 4.34 -1.60
CA LYS A 83 13.07 4.26 -0.65
C LYS A 83 12.79 5.02 0.65
N GLU A 84 11.90 5.99 0.58
CA GLU A 84 11.47 6.85 1.68
C GLU A 84 10.03 7.34 1.46
N PRO A 85 9.33 7.79 2.50
CA PRO A 85 7.91 8.12 2.41
C PRO A 85 7.59 9.45 1.72
N SER A 86 8.58 10.34 1.49
CA SER A 86 8.38 11.74 1.10
C SER A 86 7.50 11.93 -0.15
N VAL A 87 7.69 11.11 -1.17
CA VAL A 87 6.89 11.18 -2.41
C VAL A 87 5.44 10.77 -2.16
N LEU A 88 5.22 9.68 -1.43
CA LEU A 88 3.87 9.23 -1.07
C LEU A 88 3.20 10.25 -0.14
N ARG A 89 3.91 10.77 0.86
CA ARG A 89 3.38 11.82 1.73
C ARG A 89 2.91 13.03 0.91
N ARG A 90 3.75 13.54 -0.01
CA ARG A 90 3.38 14.64 -0.90
C ARG A 90 2.14 14.31 -1.74
N LEU A 91 2.03 13.09 -2.26
CA LEU A 91 0.86 12.64 -3.00
C LEU A 91 -0.40 12.66 -2.11
N PHE A 92 -0.33 12.08 -0.92
CA PHE A 92 -1.45 12.04 0.03
C PHE A 92 -1.89 13.41 0.55
N GLU A 93 -0.97 14.38 0.65
CA GLU A 93 -1.30 15.77 1.01
C GLU A 93 -2.10 16.50 -0.07
N LEU A 94 -2.02 16.04 -1.32
CA LEU A 94 -2.69 16.64 -2.47
C LEU A 94 -4.00 15.91 -2.88
N LEU A 95 -4.21 14.68 -2.37
CA LEU A 95 -5.36 13.85 -2.73
C LEU A 95 -6.58 14.15 -1.86
N PRO A 96 -7.82 14.02 -2.40
CA PRO A 96 -9.04 14.02 -1.60
C PRO A 96 -9.13 12.70 -0.80
N LEU A 97 -9.04 12.78 0.53
CA LEU A 97 -8.87 11.61 1.39
C LEU A 97 -10.17 10.88 1.76
N ASP A 98 -11.33 11.34 1.31
CA ASP A 98 -12.62 10.77 1.70
C ASP A 98 -12.75 9.27 1.36
N ASN A 99 -12.15 8.84 0.22
CA ASN A 99 -12.22 7.48 -0.28
C ASN A 99 -10.83 6.90 -0.61
N ILE A 100 -9.77 7.42 0.02
CA ILE A 100 -8.40 6.96 -0.16
C ILE A 100 -7.76 6.69 1.19
N CYS A 101 -6.98 5.61 1.30
CA CYS A 101 -6.10 5.37 2.42
C CYS A 101 -4.74 4.84 1.93
N PHE A 102 -3.77 4.84 2.84
CA PHE A 102 -2.48 4.21 2.60
C PHE A 102 -2.55 2.72 2.96
N CYS A 103 -2.07 1.87 2.06
CA CYS A 103 -1.76 0.48 2.32
C CYS A 103 -0.28 0.37 2.65
N PHE A 104 0.05 0.05 3.90
CA PHE A 104 1.44 -0.22 4.25
C PHE A 104 1.73 -1.70 4.02
N ASP A 105 2.58 -1.98 3.04
CA ASP A 105 3.10 -3.32 2.78
C ASP A 105 4.41 -3.53 3.56
N THR A 106 4.40 -4.56 4.42
CA THR A 106 5.50 -4.86 5.34
C THR A 106 6.71 -5.46 4.63
N GLY A 107 6.48 -6.28 3.61
CA GLY A 107 7.54 -6.91 2.85
C GLY A 107 8.21 -5.95 1.87
N HIS A 108 7.44 -5.16 1.15
CA HIS A 108 7.98 -4.11 0.28
C HIS A 108 8.82 -3.10 1.07
N PHE A 109 8.31 -2.65 2.23
CA PHE A 109 9.09 -1.80 3.12
C PHE A 109 10.43 -2.46 3.49
N ASN A 110 10.41 -3.72 3.90
CA ASN A 110 11.59 -4.42 4.39
C ASN A 110 12.66 -4.62 3.30
N VAL A 111 12.26 -4.72 2.03
CA VAL A 111 13.17 -4.90 0.88
C VAL A 111 13.65 -3.57 0.31
N PHE A 112 12.75 -2.61 0.10
CA PHE A 112 13.00 -1.46 -0.75
C PHE A 112 13.27 -0.16 0.02
N SER A 113 12.83 -0.05 1.28
CA SER A 113 13.03 1.17 2.05
C SER A 113 14.46 1.31 2.57
N PHE A 114 15.00 2.52 2.45
CA PHE A 114 16.23 2.95 3.12
C PHE A 114 15.92 3.82 4.36
N ALA A 115 14.71 4.35 4.45
CA ALA A 115 14.27 5.08 5.62
C ALA A 115 13.80 4.10 6.72
N PRO A 116 14.11 4.36 8.00
CA PRO A 116 13.68 3.51 9.10
C PRO A 116 12.15 3.60 9.31
N LEU A 117 11.59 2.57 9.95
CA LEU A 117 10.15 2.42 10.16
C LEU A 117 9.49 3.62 10.84
N ASN A 118 10.15 4.21 11.85
CA ASN A 118 9.61 5.38 12.54
C ASN A 118 9.41 6.58 11.60
N VAL A 119 10.29 6.81 10.62
CA VAL A 119 10.14 7.88 9.62
C VAL A 119 8.90 7.65 8.76
N TRP A 120 8.67 6.40 8.32
CA TRP A 120 7.47 6.05 7.57
C TRP A 120 6.20 6.29 8.39
N ILE A 121 6.21 5.91 9.67
CA ILE A 121 5.06 6.10 10.56
C ILE A 121 4.82 7.58 10.86
N ASP A 122 5.87 8.34 11.13
CA ASP A 122 5.75 9.77 11.40
C ASP A 122 5.13 10.53 10.21
N GLU A 123 5.48 10.15 8.98
CA GLU A 123 5.00 10.81 7.78
C GLU A 123 3.68 10.25 7.24
N MET A 124 3.49 8.92 7.27
CA MET A 124 2.38 8.23 6.62
C MET A 124 1.37 7.60 7.58
N GLY A 125 1.71 7.49 8.87
CA GLY A 125 0.89 6.75 9.85
C GLY A 125 -0.57 7.19 9.92
N LYS A 126 -0.83 8.50 9.81
CA LYS A 126 -2.20 9.06 9.81
C LYS A 126 -3.07 8.63 8.61
N TYR A 127 -2.44 8.15 7.54
CA TYR A 127 -3.13 7.70 6.33
C TYR A 127 -3.31 6.17 6.27
N ILE A 128 -2.66 5.42 7.19
CA ILE A 128 -2.72 3.96 7.20
C ILE A 128 -4.16 3.51 7.44
N GLY A 129 -4.76 2.85 6.45
CA GLY A 129 -6.08 2.24 6.52
C GLY A 129 -6.07 0.78 6.11
N HIS A 130 -4.99 0.30 5.52
CA HIS A 130 -4.82 -1.09 5.11
C HIS A 130 -3.38 -1.55 5.31
N LEU A 131 -3.21 -2.86 5.50
CA LEU A 131 -1.90 -3.51 5.57
C LEU A 131 -1.88 -4.70 4.62
N HIS A 132 -0.81 -4.83 3.84
CA HIS A 132 -0.37 -6.09 3.29
C HIS A 132 0.69 -6.68 4.20
N ILE A 133 0.51 -7.93 4.59
CA ILE A 133 1.34 -8.58 5.61
C ILE A 133 1.96 -9.84 5.05
N HIS A 134 3.26 -9.79 4.87
CA HIS A 134 4.16 -10.88 4.61
C HIS A 134 5.56 -10.52 5.09
N ASP A 135 6.44 -11.48 5.20
CA ASP A 135 7.80 -11.30 5.67
C ASP A 135 8.83 -11.60 4.57
N ASN A 136 10.06 -11.20 4.78
CA ASN A 136 11.21 -11.54 3.95
C ASN A 136 12.52 -11.25 4.70
N ASN A 137 13.65 -11.54 4.07
CA ASN A 137 14.98 -11.34 4.67
C ASN A 137 15.64 -10.00 4.27
N GLY A 138 14.88 -9.03 3.78
CA GLY A 138 15.37 -7.71 3.37
C GLY A 138 16.22 -7.71 2.10
N ARG A 139 16.17 -8.78 1.27
CA ARG A 139 16.93 -8.90 0.02
C ARG A 139 16.04 -9.07 -1.20
N PHE A 140 14.98 -9.85 -1.06
CA PHE A 140 14.02 -10.17 -2.09
C PHE A 140 12.63 -10.15 -1.48
N ASP A 141 11.65 -9.91 -2.31
CA ASP A 141 10.24 -9.97 -1.93
C ASP A 141 9.76 -11.44 -1.93
N GLU A 142 10.10 -12.15 -0.84
CA GLU A 142 9.96 -13.61 -0.73
C GLU A 142 8.56 -14.06 -0.33
N HIS A 143 7.74 -13.17 0.22
CA HIS A 143 6.41 -13.48 0.80
C HIS A 143 6.46 -14.62 1.85
N LEU A 144 7.46 -14.60 2.73
CA LEU A 144 7.58 -15.55 3.83
C LEU A 144 6.43 -15.38 4.84
N PRO A 145 6.09 -16.44 5.59
CA PRO A 145 5.17 -16.32 6.72
C PRO A 145 5.63 -15.28 7.74
N VAL A 146 4.69 -14.56 8.33
CA VAL A 146 4.95 -13.56 9.39
C VAL A 146 5.85 -14.15 10.47
N GLY A 147 6.94 -13.42 10.81
CA GLY A 147 7.92 -13.83 11.81
C GLY A 147 8.96 -14.85 11.32
N CYS A 148 8.97 -15.20 10.03
CA CYS A 148 9.97 -16.07 9.43
C CYS A 148 11.10 -15.31 8.71
N GLY A 149 11.00 -13.99 8.62
CA GLY A 149 12.02 -13.10 8.07
C GLY A 149 12.55 -12.12 9.11
N THR A 150 12.73 -10.86 8.69
CA THR A 150 13.40 -9.83 9.50
C THR A 150 12.54 -8.61 9.82
N PHE A 151 11.30 -8.53 9.32
CA PHE A 151 10.45 -7.38 9.60
C PHE A 151 10.02 -7.36 11.08
N PRO A 152 10.10 -6.21 11.78
CA PRO A 152 9.86 -6.12 13.22
C PRO A 152 8.35 -6.03 13.56
N PHE A 153 7.56 -7.07 13.30
CA PHE A 153 6.10 -7.09 13.45
C PHE A 153 5.63 -6.61 14.82
N THR A 154 6.18 -7.15 15.91
CA THR A 154 5.75 -6.75 17.26
C THR A 154 5.87 -5.25 17.45
N ARG A 155 7.04 -4.66 17.11
CA ARG A 155 7.25 -3.22 17.22
C ARG A 155 6.33 -2.42 16.30
N PHE A 156 6.08 -2.89 15.09
CA PHE A 156 5.17 -2.25 14.15
C PHE A 156 3.74 -2.18 14.69
N PHE A 157 3.22 -3.29 15.21
CA PHE A 157 1.87 -3.34 15.76
C PHE A 157 1.75 -2.52 17.07
N GLU A 158 2.79 -2.48 17.92
CA GLU A 158 2.85 -1.55 19.05
C GLU A 158 2.69 -0.09 18.60
N ILE A 159 3.41 0.31 17.54
CA ILE A 159 3.33 1.66 16.99
C ILE A 159 1.92 1.94 16.45
N LEU A 160 1.31 1.00 15.71
CA LEU A 160 -0.06 1.15 15.22
C LEU A 160 -1.04 1.42 16.37
N ARG A 161 -0.89 0.72 17.49
CA ARG A 161 -1.68 0.96 18.71
C ARG A 161 -1.40 2.35 19.29
N GLU A 162 -0.15 2.76 19.39
CA GLU A 162 0.25 4.08 19.92
C GLU A 162 -0.41 5.22 19.13
N ILE A 163 -0.44 5.10 17.78
CA ILE A 163 -1.09 6.09 16.90
C ILE A 163 -2.60 5.86 16.71
N LYS A 164 -3.16 4.82 17.35
CA LYS A 164 -4.57 4.43 17.27
C LYS A 164 -5.05 4.12 15.85
N ALA A 165 -4.18 3.62 14.99
CA ALA A 165 -4.55 3.16 13.67
C ALA A 165 -5.28 1.82 13.77
N LYS A 166 -6.38 1.68 13.01
CA LYS A 166 -7.20 0.45 12.94
C LYS A 166 -7.33 0.00 11.48
N PRO A 167 -6.24 -0.43 10.85
CA PRO A 167 -6.27 -0.89 9.47
C PRO A 167 -6.97 -2.24 9.32
N THR A 168 -7.51 -2.50 8.14
CA THR A 168 -7.79 -3.86 7.69
C THR A 168 -6.49 -4.54 7.23
N LEU A 169 -6.46 -5.89 7.25
CA LEU A 169 -5.26 -6.65 6.90
C LEU A 169 -5.56 -7.62 5.76
N THR A 170 -4.59 -7.77 4.84
CA THR A 170 -4.50 -8.86 3.88
C THR A 170 -3.22 -9.64 4.14
N LEU A 171 -3.32 -10.96 4.23
CA LEU A 171 -2.17 -11.85 4.36
C LEU A 171 -1.76 -12.29 2.95
N GLU A 172 -0.57 -11.91 2.50
CA GLU A 172 -0.07 -12.22 1.17
C GLU A 172 0.83 -13.47 1.17
N ALA A 173 0.21 -14.62 1.31
CA ALA A 173 0.91 -15.89 1.28
C ALA A 173 0.90 -16.51 -0.12
N HIS A 174 2.03 -17.04 -0.60
CA HIS A 174 2.14 -17.70 -1.90
C HIS A 174 1.75 -19.18 -1.88
N SER A 175 1.54 -19.77 -0.70
CA SER A 175 1.04 -21.13 -0.56
C SER A 175 0.04 -21.27 0.58
N GLN A 176 -0.76 -22.34 0.55
CA GLN A 176 -1.68 -22.67 1.64
C GLN A 176 -0.94 -22.91 2.96
N ASN A 177 0.23 -23.54 2.91
CA ASN A 177 1.04 -23.82 4.11
C ASN A 177 1.54 -22.51 4.73
N ASP A 178 2.04 -21.57 3.91
CA ASP A 178 2.51 -20.28 4.36
C ASP A 178 1.38 -19.45 4.96
N LEU A 179 0.16 -19.52 4.39
CA LEU A 179 -1.01 -18.87 4.96
C LEU A 179 -1.34 -19.40 6.35
N PHE A 180 -1.40 -20.72 6.52
CA PHE A 180 -1.68 -21.30 7.83
C PHE A 180 -0.57 -21.01 8.85
N GLN A 181 0.69 -21.03 8.42
CA GLN A 181 1.80 -20.66 9.29
C GLN A 181 1.71 -19.20 9.70
N THR A 182 1.43 -18.28 8.77
CA THR A 182 1.21 -16.85 9.05
C THR A 182 0.09 -16.66 10.08
N ILE A 183 -1.06 -17.32 9.91
CA ILE A 183 -2.19 -17.22 10.85
C ILE A 183 -1.79 -17.70 12.24
N ASN A 184 -1.05 -18.81 12.36
CA ASN A 184 -0.58 -19.32 13.64
C ASN A 184 0.43 -18.35 14.28
N ASN A 185 1.40 -17.87 13.53
CA ASN A 185 2.42 -16.94 14.02
C ASN A 185 1.79 -15.62 14.51
N ILE A 186 0.81 -15.06 13.79
CA ILE A 186 0.06 -13.86 14.20
C ILE A 186 -0.63 -14.10 15.56
N LYS A 187 -1.23 -15.27 15.76
CA LYS A 187 -1.86 -15.64 17.04
C LYS A 187 -0.84 -15.80 18.16
N ASP A 188 0.24 -16.54 17.88
CA ASP A 188 1.29 -16.82 18.88
C ASP A 188 2.02 -15.54 19.32
N MET A 189 2.18 -14.57 18.40
CA MET A 189 2.73 -13.25 18.68
C MET A 189 1.69 -12.26 19.23
N ALA A 190 0.42 -12.65 19.35
CA ALA A 190 -0.71 -11.81 19.78
C ALA A 190 -0.80 -10.46 19.05
N LEU A 191 -0.47 -10.44 17.75
CA LEU A 191 -0.38 -9.17 16.99
C LEU A 191 -1.71 -8.45 16.88
N LEU A 192 -2.82 -9.17 16.78
CA LEU A 192 -4.15 -8.55 16.65
C LEU A 192 -4.62 -7.85 17.94
N ASP A 193 -4.11 -8.25 19.10
CA ASP A 193 -4.43 -7.62 20.38
C ASP A 193 -3.97 -6.16 20.44
N PHE A 194 -3.00 -5.77 19.57
CA PHE A 194 -2.57 -4.39 19.44
C PHE A 194 -3.57 -3.50 18.67
N LEU A 195 -4.51 -4.07 17.93
CA LEU A 195 -5.49 -3.34 17.11
C LEU A 195 -6.86 -3.19 17.79
N GLU A 196 -7.08 -3.87 18.91
CA GLU A 196 -8.29 -3.74 19.73
C GLU A 196 -8.28 -2.42 20.52
#